data_979854aa67329425a8eb0641364cda9d
#
_entry.id   979854aa67329425a8eb0641364cda9d
#
_cell.length_a   1.000
_cell.length_b   1.000
_cell.length_c   1.000
_cell.angle_alpha   90.00
_cell.angle_beta   90.00
_cell.angle_gamma   90.00
#
_symmetry.space_group_name_H-M   'P 1'
#
loop_
_entity.id
_entity.type
_entity.pdbx_description
1 polymer ?
#
loop_
_entity_poly.entity_id
_entity_poly.type
_entity_poly.pdbx_seq_one_letter_code
_entity_poly.pdbx_strand_id
1 'polypeptide(L)'
;MSRFDYRRYPAFPPVPMTARRWPDRQIRRAPGWCSVDLRDGNQALIEPMTASQKSRMWDLLVKLGFKEIEVGFPSASGHDFAFVRNLIENNRIP
;
A
#
# COMPACT_ATOMS: atom_id res chain seq x y z
N MET A 1 -16.50 17.16 4.82
CA MET A 1 -16.14 15.77 4.50
C MET A 1 -17.22 14.84 5.02
N SER A 2 -17.88 14.10 4.16
CA SER A 2 -18.76 13.04 4.61
C SER A 2 -17.92 11.97 5.29
N ARG A 3 -18.24 11.67 6.54
CA ARG A 3 -17.55 10.65 7.29
C ARG A 3 -17.90 9.29 6.68
N PHE A 4 -16.89 8.52 6.26
CA PHE A 4 -17.11 7.18 5.74
C PHE A 4 -17.86 6.33 6.79
N ASP A 5 -19.02 5.79 6.39
CA ASP A 5 -19.80 4.92 7.26
C ASP A 5 -19.48 3.46 6.99
N TYR A 6 -18.56 2.90 7.77
CA TYR A 6 -18.11 1.51 7.67
C TYR A 6 -19.23 0.49 7.92
N ARG A 7 -20.33 0.88 8.56
CA ARG A 7 -21.48 0.00 8.84
C ARG A 7 -22.22 -0.44 7.60
N ARG A 8 -22.01 0.25 6.49
CA ARG A 8 -22.54 -0.15 5.17
C ARG A 8 -21.88 -1.43 4.63
N TYR A 9 -20.78 -1.84 5.25
CA TYR A 9 -20.00 -3.04 4.87
C TYR A 9 -20.01 -4.03 6.01
N PRO A 10 -21.10 -4.83 6.16
CA PRO A 10 -21.18 -5.83 7.23
C PRO A 10 -20.11 -6.90 7.03
N ALA A 11 -19.68 -7.52 8.13
CA ALA A 11 -18.76 -8.64 8.07
C ALA A 11 -19.35 -9.77 7.23
N PHE A 12 -18.52 -10.45 6.42
CA PHE A 12 -18.95 -11.60 5.65
C PHE A 12 -19.47 -12.70 6.60
N PRO A 13 -20.69 -13.22 6.38
CA PRO A 13 -21.24 -14.26 7.25
C PRO A 13 -20.38 -15.53 7.15
N PRO A 14 -19.94 -16.11 8.29
CA PRO A 14 -19.17 -17.34 8.27
C PRO A 14 -20.03 -18.50 7.77
N VAL A 15 -19.40 -19.45 7.04
CA VAL A 15 -20.06 -20.70 6.64
C VAL A 15 -20.23 -21.56 7.90
N PRO A 16 -21.47 -21.93 8.29
CA PRO A 16 -21.70 -22.73 9.49
C PRO A 16 -21.22 -24.16 9.27
N MET A 17 -20.06 -24.49 9.81
CA MET A 17 -19.51 -25.85 9.83
C MET A 17 -19.01 -26.17 11.24
N THR A 18 -19.39 -27.32 11.76
CA THR A 18 -18.90 -27.82 13.05
C THR A 18 -17.42 -28.22 12.95
N ALA A 19 -16.70 -28.11 14.05
CA ALA A 19 -15.31 -28.55 14.22
C ALA A 19 -14.23 -27.80 13.41
N ARG A 20 -14.51 -26.59 12.93
CA ARG A 20 -13.47 -25.70 12.38
C ARG A 20 -12.93 -24.74 13.43
N ARG A 21 -11.63 -24.44 13.36
CA ARG A 21 -10.98 -23.53 14.32
C ARG A 21 -10.68 -22.17 13.71
N TRP A 22 -9.76 -22.11 12.74
CA TRP A 22 -9.31 -20.83 12.20
C TRP A 22 -10.30 -20.16 11.21
N PRO A 23 -11.12 -20.88 10.40
CA PRO A 23 -12.04 -20.21 9.46
C PRO A 23 -13.19 -19.45 10.13
N ASP A 24 -13.46 -19.74 11.41
CA ASP A 24 -14.52 -19.05 12.16
C ASP A 24 -14.00 -17.76 12.85
N ARG A 25 -12.70 -17.49 12.75
CA ARG A 25 -12.11 -16.24 13.25
C ARG A 25 -12.44 -15.09 12.31
N GLN A 26 -12.86 -13.99 12.89
CA GLN A 26 -13.16 -12.76 12.16
C GLN A 26 -12.08 -11.71 12.47
N ILE A 27 -11.73 -10.93 11.45
CA ILE A 27 -10.85 -9.76 11.63
C ILE A 27 -11.67 -8.68 12.33
N ARG A 28 -11.24 -8.30 13.54
CA ARG A 28 -11.91 -7.29 14.38
C ARG A 28 -11.10 -6.00 14.53
N ARG A 29 -9.88 -5.98 14.01
CA ARG A 29 -8.99 -4.81 14.03
C ARG A 29 -8.54 -4.53 12.61
N ALA A 30 -8.34 -3.26 12.30
CA ALA A 30 -7.79 -2.88 11.00
C ALA A 30 -6.41 -3.55 10.81
N PRO A 31 -6.17 -4.21 9.65
CA PRO A 31 -4.86 -4.75 9.34
C PRO A 31 -3.86 -3.62 9.08
N GLY A 32 -2.57 -3.92 9.19
CA GLY A 32 -1.53 -3.06 8.65
C GLY A 32 -1.61 -3.06 7.12
N TRP A 33 -1.66 -1.87 6.52
CA TRP A 33 -1.70 -1.73 5.07
C TRP A 33 -0.31 -1.48 4.51
N CYS A 34 0.07 -2.25 3.50
CA CYS A 34 1.24 -1.99 2.66
C CYS A 34 0.77 -1.47 1.30
N SER A 35 1.30 -0.32 0.86
CA SER A 35 1.05 0.16 -0.50
C SER A 35 2.05 -0.48 -1.46
N VAL A 36 1.54 -0.98 -2.57
CA VAL A 36 2.35 -1.52 -3.68
C VAL A 36 2.22 -0.66 -4.95
N ASP A 37 1.65 0.52 -4.83
CA ASP A 37 1.37 1.42 -5.96
C ASP A 37 2.65 1.82 -6.72
N LEU A 38 3.74 2.07 -6.00
CA LEU A 38 5.02 2.48 -6.58
C LEU A 38 5.84 1.31 -7.13
N ARG A 39 5.48 0.08 -6.83
CA ARG A 39 6.12 -1.13 -7.37
C ARG A 39 5.21 -1.81 -8.37
N ASP A 40 4.27 -2.65 -7.93
CA ASP A 40 3.38 -3.41 -8.82
C ASP A 40 2.44 -2.49 -9.61
N GLY A 41 1.87 -1.48 -8.99
CA GLY A 41 1.02 -0.52 -9.67
C GLY A 41 1.77 0.21 -10.78
N ASN A 42 2.99 0.66 -10.51
CA ASN A 42 3.83 1.31 -11.52
C ASN A 42 4.23 0.36 -12.65
N GLN A 43 4.52 -0.91 -12.34
CA GLN A 43 4.86 -1.92 -13.35
C GLN A 43 3.68 -2.26 -14.28
N ALA A 44 2.45 -2.13 -13.79
CA ALA A 44 1.25 -2.38 -14.57
C ALA A 44 0.93 -1.28 -15.60
N LEU A 45 1.54 -0.11 -15.48
CA LEU A 45 1.34 0.99 -16.42
C LEU A 45 2.07 0.73 -17.74
N ILE A 46 1.43 1.06 -18.85
CA ILE A 46 2.07 1.00 -20.18
C ILE A 46 3.28 1.94 -20.20
N GLU A 47 3.11 3.15 -19.67
CA GLU A 47 4.19 4.10 -19.44
C GLU A 47 4.40 4.23 -17.92
N PRO A 48 5.52 3.71 -17.38
CA PRO A 48 5.82 3.85 -15.96
C PRO A 48 5.92 5.31 -15.52
N MET A 49 5.63 5.57 -14.26
CA MET A 49 5.71 6.92 -13.69
C MET A 49 7.12 7.51 -13.81
N THR A 50 7.19 8.78 -14.15
CA THR A 50 8.43 9.57 -14.08
C THR A 50 8.86 9.76 -12.62
N ALA A 51 10.10 10.19 -12.39
CA ALA A 51 10.60 10.48 -11.04
C ALA A 51 9.74 11.52 -10.32
N SER A 52 9.26 12.53 -11.03
CA SER A 52 8.36 13.55 -10.47
C SER A 52 7.01 12.96 -10.06
N GLN A 53 6.42 12.11 -10.89
CA GLN A 53 5.16 11.44 -10.59
C GLN A 53 5.31 10.49 -9.40
N LYS A 54 6.39 9.71 -9.34
CA LYS A 54 6.70 8.85 -8.19
C LYS A 54 6.83 9.65 -6.89
N SER A 55 7.49 10.80 -6.94
CA SER A 55 7.63 11.68 -5.78
C SER A 55 6.28 12.19 -5.28
N ARG A 56 5.39 12.60 -6.17
CA ARG A 56 4.04 13.05 -5.80
C ARG A 56 3.20 11.91 -5.22
N MET A 57 3.30 10.71 -5.80
CA MET A 57 2.61 9.53 -5.27
C MET A 57 3.14 9.16 -3.89
N TRP A 58 4.46 9.19 -3.68
CA TRP A 58 5.07 8.99 -2.36
C TRP A 58 4.50 9.94 -1.32
N ASP A 59 4.48 11.23 -1.60
CA ASP A 59 3.95 12.23 -0.67
C ASP A 59 2.47 11.97 -0.34
N LEU A 60 1.68 11.55 -1.32
CA LEU A 60 0.29 11.16 -1.11
C LEU A 60 0.16 9.95 -0.20
N LEU A 61 0.94 8.89 -0.44
CA LEU A 61 0.89 7.65 0.35
C LEU A 61 1.31 7.91 1.81
N VAL A 62 2.34 8.71 2.03
CA VAL A 62 2.75 9.13 3.37
C VAL A 62 1.63 9.93 4.05
N LYS A 63 1.02 10.87 3.33
CA LYS A 63 -0.11 11.67 3.83
C LYS A 63 -1.33 10.82 4.18
N LEU A 64 -1.60 9.76 3.43
CA LEU A 64 -2.67 8.80 3.71
C LEU A 64 -2.39 7.95 4.96
N GLY A 65 -1.15 7.91 5.42
CA GLY A 65 -0.77 7.22 6.64
C GLY A 65 -0.32 5.78 6.45
N PHE A 66 0.06 5.37 5.24
CA PHE A 66 0.69 4.07 5.03
C PHE A 66 1.99 3.97 5.81
N LYS A 67 2.18 2.85 6.52
CA LYS A 67 3.39 2.59 7.31
C LYS A 67 4.39 1.71 6.57
N GLU A 68 3.91 0.98 5.59
CA GLU A 68 4.72 0.15 4.71
C GLU A 68 4.42 0.53 3.27
N ILE A 69 5.45 0.86 2.50
CA ILE A 69 5.33 1.27 1.10
C ILE A 69 6.44 0.59 0.31
N GLU A 70 6.07 -0.24 -0.65
CA GLU A 70 7.02 -0.80 -1.60
C GLU A 70 7.32 0.25 -2.68
N VAL A 71 8.58 0.62 -2.80
CA VAL A 71 9.02 1.74 -3.66
C VAL A 71 9.66 1.32 -4.96
N GLY A 72 9.89 0.03 -5.15
CA GLY A 72 10.52 -0.54 -6.33
C GLY A 72 11.68 -1.47 -6.01
N PHE A 73 12.37 -1.92 -7.04
CA PHE A 73 13.57 -2.76 -6.93
C PHE A 73 14.79 -1.94 -7.33
N PRO A 74 15.67 -1.56 -6.40
CA PRO A 74 16.86 -0.74 -6.72
C PRO A 74 17.77 -1.38 -7.78
N SER A 75 17.78 -2.71 -7.85
CA SER A 75 18.59 -3.46 -8.83
C SER A 75 17.93 -3.59 -10.21
N ALA A 76 16.65 -3.24 -10.35
CA ALA A 76 15.92 -3.44 -11.59
C ALA A 76 16.26 -2.42 -12.68
N SER A 77 16.50 -1.17 -12.28
CA SER A 77 16.83 -0.08 -13.20
C SER A 77 17.52 1.08 -12.48
N GLY A 78 18.22 1.92 -13.26
CA GLY A 78 18.80 3.15 -12.74
C GLY A 78 17.74 4.11 -12.20
N HIS A 79 16.54 4.13 -12.77
CA HIS A 79 15.43 4.95 -12.28
C HIS A 79 14.95 4.52 -10.90
N ASP A 80 14.78 3.22 -10.69
CA ASP A 80 14.37 2.70 -9.38
C ASP A 80 15.44 2.93 -8.33
N PHE A 81 16.71 2.69 -8.67
CA PHE A 81 17.83 2.97 -7.80
C PHE A 81 17.87 4.44 -7.38
N ALA A 82 17.78 5.36 -8.35
CA ALA A 82 17.81 6.79 -8.09
C ALA A 82 16.65 7.26 -7.22
N PHE A 83 15.46 6.70 -7.41
CA PHE A 83 14.29 7.03 -6.60
C PHE A 83 14.48 6.61 -5.14
N VAL A 84 14.92 5.37 -4.91
CA VAL A 84 15.19 4.87 -3.55
C VAL A 84 16.28 5.70 -2.87
N ARG A 85 17.36 6.01 -3.59
CA ARG A 85 18.45 6.86 -3.06
C ARG A 85 17.93 8.26 -2.70
N ASN A 86 17.09 8.85 -3.53
CA ASN A 86 16.51 10.15 -3.26
C ASN A 86 15.70 10.17 -1.97
N LEU A 87 14.89 9.12 -1.71
CA LEU A 87 14.11 9.02 -0.48
C LEU A 87 15.00 8.98 0.77
N ILE A 88 16.13 8.27 0.69
CA ILE A 88 17.06 8.10 1.81
C ILE A 88 17.87 9.38 2.03
N GLU A 89 18.51 9.89 0.97
CA GLU A 89 19.46 10.99 1.06
C GLU A 89 18.80 12.34 1.40
N ASN A 90 17.54 12.51 1.03
CA ASN A 90 16.77 13.72 1.33
C ASN A 90 15.84 13.57 2.54
N ASN A 91 16.05 12.54 3.38
CA ASN A 91 15.27 12.33 4.60
C ASN A 91 13.74 12.33 4.37
N ARG A 92 13.30 11.75 3.28
CA ARG A 92 11.87 11.74 2.92
C ARG A 92 11.09 10.59 3.55
N ILE A 93 11.76 9.71 4.27
CA ILE A 93 11.15 8.59 5.01
C ILE A 93 10.83 9.09 6.41
N PRO A 94 9.53 9.22 6.77
CA PRO A 94 9.12 9.73 8.07
C PRO A 94 9.38 8.77 9.23
#